data_58d7af4a955ea5fa61ec0995e74e4c8a
#
_entry.id   58d7af4a955ea5fa61ec0995e74e4c8a
#
_cell.length_a   1.000
_cell.length_b   1.000
_cell.length_c   1.000
_cell.angle_alpha   90.00
_cell.angle_beta   90.00
_cell.angle_gamma   90.00
#
_symmetry.space_group_name_H-M   'P 1'
#
loop_
_entity.id
_entity.type
_entity.pdbx_description
1 polymer ?
#
loop_
_entity_poly.entity_id
_entity_poly.type
_entity_poly.pdbx_seq_one_letter_code
_entity_poly.pdbx_strand_id
1 'polypeptide(L)'
;IYNIRQAEYMTWPRGFAVAESVWSPRDHKNWEKFIDKTEDHFKRLDFAETKYSPAMYDPIVTVAKQDDKYYVTLTTEIDGLDIYTSFDNSSPDRFYPKYTDAQVIPKDASLMRIITYRGKKPIGRLMTIRVEDLKKRAK
;
A
#
# COMPACT_ATOMS: atom_id res chain seq x y z
N ILE A 1 16.36 -8.86 -14.60
CA ILE A 1 15.38 -8.00 -15.30
C ILE A 1 15.18 -8.59 -16.69
N TYR A 2 13.98 -9.13 -16.96
CA TYR A 2 13.71 -9.85 -18.22
C TYR A 2 13.15 -8.96 -19.33
N ASN A 3 12.63 -7.77 -18.99
CA ASN A 3 12.10 -6.81 -19.96
C ASN A 3 12.12 -5.38 -19.40
N ILE A 4 11.98 -4.40 -20.30
CA ILE A 4 12.03 -2.97 -19.97
C ILE A 4 10.91 -2.56 -19.01
N ARG A 5 9.70 -3.09 -19.17
CA ARG A 5 8.56 -2.75 -18.28
C ARG A 5 8.78 -3.18 -16.84
N GLN A 6 9.52 -4.27 -16.63
CA GLN A 6 9.90 -4.69 -15.28
C GLN A 6 10.96 -3.75 -14.70
N ALA A 7 11.92 -3.31 -15.50
CA ALA A 7 12.90 -2.32 -15.09
C ALA A 7 12.23 -1.01 -14.68
N GLU A 8 11.33 -0.50 -15.49
CA GLU A 8 10.54 0.70 -15.23
C GLU A 8 9.77 0.56 -13.90
N TYR A 9 9.02 -0.52 -13.73
CA TYR A 9 8.26 -0.80 -12.50
C TYR A 9 9.12 -0.85 -11.25
N MET A 10 10.33 -1.39 -11.34
CA MET A 10 11.27 -1.46 -10.21
C MET A 10 11.96 -0.12 -9.95
N THR A 11 12.12 0.72 -10.97
CA THR A 11 12.77 2.02 -10.88
C THR A 11 11.84 3.09 -10.32
N TRP A 12 10.59 3.14 -10.79
CA TRP A 12 9.67 4.20 -10.42
C TRP A 12 8.65 3.73 -9.36
N PRO A 13 8.39 4.51 -8.32
CA PRO A 13 8.85 5.89 -8.01
C PRO A 13 10.17 5.98 -7.20
N ARG A 14 10.86 4.87 -6.94
CA ARG A 14 12.08 4.86 -6.13
C ARG A 14 13.14 5.83 -6.64
N GLY A 15 13.27 5.96 -7.96
CA GLY A 15 14.17 6.93 -8.60
C GLY A 15 13.88 8.37 -8.19
N PHE A 16 12.60 8.73 -8.03
CA PHE A 16 12.22 10.06 -7.54
C PHE A 16 12.65 10.29 -6.09
N ALA A 17 12.52 9.26 -5.22
CA ALA A 17 12.95 9.36 -3.83
C ALA A 17 14.47 9.53 -3.71
N VAL A 18 15.23 8.83 -4.53
CA VAL A 18 16.71 9.01 -4.60
C VAL A 18 17.05 10.42 -5.09
N ALA A 19 16.41 10.89 -6.15
CA ALA A 19 16.62 12.23 -6.67
C ALA A 19 16.31 13.31 -5.61
N GLU A 20 15.16 13.23 -4.94
CA GLU A 20 14.79 14.14 -3.86
C GLU A 20 15.81 14.12 -2.72
N SER A 21 16.33 12.92 -2.39
CA SER A 21 17.32 12.77 -1.31
C SER A 21 18.67 13.41 -1.63
N VAL A 22 19.09 13.38 -2.90
CA VAL A 22 20.40 13.87 -3.34
C VAL A 22 20.36 15.36 -3.69
N TRP A 23 19.30 15.83 -4.36
CA TRP A 23 19.24 17.17 -4.93
C TRP A 23 18.57 18.20 -4.04
N SER A 24 17.66 17.77 -3.14
CA SER A 24 16.97 18.71 -2.26
C SER A 24 17.76 18.96 -0.97
N PRO A 25 17.96 20.25 -0.59
CA PRO A 25 18.54 20.60 0.72
C PRO A 25 17.73 19.99 1.86
N ARG A 26 18.40 19.69 2.99
CA ARG A 26 17.74 19.02 4.13
C ARG A 26 16.53 19.77 4.65
N ASP A 27 16.61 21.08 4.71
CA ASP A 27 15.57 21.99 5.24
C ASP A 27 14.34 22.08 4.34
N HIS A 28 14.46 21.63 3.08
CA HIS A 28 13.40 21.65 2.08
C HIS A 28 12.75 20.28 1.88
N LYS A 29 13.26 19.24 2.54
CA LYS A 29 12.67 17.89 2.46
C LYS A 29 11.38 17.84 3.26
N ASN A 30 10.28 17.59 2.55
CA ASN A 30 8.95 17.46 3.11
C ASN A 30 8.25 16.30 2.45
N TRP A 31 7.69 15.38 3.26
CA TRP A 31 7.07 14.16 2.75
C TRP A 31 5.83 14.45 1.91
N GLU A 32 4.95 15.30 2.37
CA GLU A 32 3.71 15.65 1.64
C GLU A 32 4.02 16.26 0.27
N LYS A 33 4.93 17.24 0.23
CA LYS A 33 5.38 17.83 -1.04
C LYS A 33 6.05 16.83 -1.97
N PHE A 34 6.77 15.85 -1.41
CA PHE A 34 7.36 14.77 -2.21
C PHE A 34 6.28 13.89 -2.82
N ILE A 35 5.23 13.54 -2.07
CA ILE A 35 4.10 12.76 -2.56
C ILE A 35 3.39 13.52 -3.70
N ASP A 36 3.06 14.80 -3.52
CA ASP A 36 2.41 15.61 -4.54
C ASP A 36 3.22 15.64 -5.85
N LYS A 37 4.54 15.89 -5.75
CA LYS A 37 5.45 15.86 -6.92
C LYS A 37 5.45 14.48 -7.59
N THR A 38 5.47 13.41 -6.79
CA THR A 38 5.48 12.03 -7.30
C THR A 38 4.18 11.71 -8.04
N GLU A 39 3.03 12.12 -7.52
CA GLU A 39 1.74 11.95 -8.18
C GLU A 39 1.63 12.74 -9.49
N ASP A 40 2.21 13.94 -9.55
CA ASP A 40 2.30 14.69 -10.81
C ASP A 40 3.22 14.00 -11.83
N HIS A 41 4.30 13.37 -11.38
CA HIS A 41 5.13 12.55 -12.25
C HIS A 41 4.40 11.29 -12.72
N PHE A 42 3.55 10.67 -11.92
CA PHE A 42 2.74 9.53 -12.37
C PHE A 42 1.86 9.87 -13.57
N LYS A 43 1.25 11.06 -13.59
CA LYS A 43 0.48 11.53 -14.76
C LYS A 43 1.33 11.59 -16.04
N ARG A 44 2.61 11.99 -15.90
CA ARG A 44 3.55 12.02 -17.03
C ARG A 44 3.99 10.62 -17.44
N LEU A 45 4.21 9.72 -16.48
CA LEU A 45 4.53 8.32 -16.75
C LEU A 45 3.37 7.60 -17.43
N ASP A 46 2.12 7.87 -17.02
CA ASP A 46 0.92 7.34 -17.66
C ASP A 46 0.82 7.81 -19.12
N PHE A 47 1.07 9.09 -19.39
CA PHE A 47 1.11 9.63 -20.76
C PHE A 47 2.21 8.99 -21.61
N ALA A 48 3.38 8.72 -21.02
CA ALA A 48 4.52 8.07 -21.68
C ALA A 48 4.40 6.54 -21.72
N GLU A 49 3.28 5.97 -21.26
CA GLU A 49 3.06 4.51 -21.14
C GLU A 49 4.16 3.78 -20.35
N THR A 50 4.88 4.49 -19.48
CA THR A 50 5.96 3.98 -18.63
C THR A 50 5.37 3.33 -17.39
N LYS A 51 5.80 2.11 -17.05
CA LYS A 51 5.32 1.40 -15.86
C LYS A 51 5.95 1.94 -14.59
N TYR A 52 5.13 2.04 -13.55
CA TYR A 52 5.61 2.39 -12.20
C TYR A 52 4.89 1.55 -11.14
N SER A 53 5.47 1.47 -9.96
CA SER A 53 4.89 0.74 -8.83
C SER A 53 3.96 1.64 -8.02
N PRO A 54 2.68 1.29 -7.85
CA PRO A 54 1.77 2.02 -6.97
C PRO A 54 1.94 1.62 -5.49
N ALA A 55 3.03 0.95 -5.12
CA ALA A 55 3.24 0.42 -3.77
C ALA A 55 3.26 1.49 -2.67
N MET A 56 3.46 2.76 -3.02
CA MET A 56 3.37 3.88 -2.07
C MET A 56 1.95 4.05 -1.49
N TYR A 57 0.94 3.52 -2.17
CA TYR A 57 -0.45 3.55 -1.71
C TYR A 57 -0.85 2.30 -0.91
N ASP A 58 0.03 1.30 -0.84
CA ASP A 58 -0.26 0.07 -0.11
C ASP A 58 -0.26 0.32 1.40
N PRO A 59 -1.16 -0.30 2.17
CA PRO A 59 -1.17 -0.13 3.62
C PRO A 59 -0.02 -0.86 4.28
N ILE A 60 0.47 -0.27 5.37
CA ILE A 60 1.38 -0.91 6.30
C ILE A 60 0.57 -1.84 7.21
N VAL A 61 0.96 -3.09 7.25
CA VAL A 61 0.28 -4.14 8.02
C VAL A 61 1.06 -4.45 9.28
N THR A 62 0.47 -4.17 10.44
CA THR A 62 1.01 -4.52 11.76
C THR A 62 0.11 -5.55 12.42
N VAL A 63 0.70 -6.53 13.08
CA VAL A 63 -0.04 -7.59 13.78
C VAL A 63 0.40 -7.63 15.24
N ALA A 64 -0.58 -7.66 16.14
CA ALA A 64 -0.38 -7.85 17.57
C ALA A 64 -1.13 -9.09 18.06
N LYS A 65 -0.55 -9.81 19.03
CA LYS A 65 -1.22 -10.91 19.71
C LYS A 65 -1.68 -10.44 21.08
N GLN A 66 -2.98 -10.58 21.36
CA GLN A 66 -3.57 -10.29 22.67
C GLN A 66 -4.63 -11.33 23.01
N ASP A 67 -4.60 -11.88 24.23
CA ASP A 67 -5.58 -12.87 24.72
C ASP A 67 -5.88 -14.01 23.74
N ASP A 68 -4.81 -14.62 23.19
CA ASP A 68 -4.89 -15.68 22.18
C ASP A 68 -5.56 -15.30 20.84
N LYS A 69 -5.83 -14.02 20.63
CA LYS A 69 -6.32 -13.47 19.37
C LYS A 69 -5.23 -12.66 18.67
N TYR A 70 -5.30 -12.67 17.35
CA TYR A 70 -4.43 -11.84 16.51
C TYR A 70 -5.21 -10.66 15.98
N TYR A 71 -4.68 -9.47 16.17
CA TYR A 71 -5.26 -8.21 15.71
C TYR A 71 -4.40 -7.63 14.59
N VAL A 72 -5.02 -7.28 13.48
CA VAL A 72 -4.36 -6.58 12.37
C VAL A 72 -4.69 -5.11 12.44
N THR A 73 -3.65 -4.29 12.46
CA THR A 73 -3.75 -2.84 12.32
C THR A 73 -3.19 -2.43 10.97
N LEU A 74 -3.95 -1.62 10.24
CA LEU A 74 -3.59 -1.11 8.93
C LEU A 74 -3.46 0.40 8.98
N THR A 75 -2.37 0.93 8.43
CA THR A 75 -2.14 2.37 8.30
C THR A 75 -1.64 2.67 6.90
N THR A 76 -1.84 3.88 6.43
CA THR A 76 -1.28 4.36 5.14
C THR A 76 -0.31 5.50 5.39
N GLU A 77 0.74 5.60 4.58
CA GLU A 77 1.69 6.72 4.61
C GLU A 77 1.13 7.96 3.92
N ILE A 78 0.07 7.80 3.13
CA ILE A 78 -0.60 8.85 2.38
C ILE A 78 -1.97 9.05 2.97
N ASP A 79 -2.31 10.30 3.27
CA ASP A 79 -3.61 10.66 3.84
C ASP A 79 -4.75 10.55 2.82
N GLY A 80 -5.96 10.40 3.33
CA GLY A 80 -7.17 10.39 2.51
C GLY A 80 -7.39 9.11 1.70
N LEU A 81 -6.72 8.02 2.07
CA LEU A 81 -6.96 6.70 1.48
C LEU A 81 -7.94 5.88 2.34
N ASP A 82 -8.90 5.28 1.68
CA ASP A 82 -9.81 4.29 2.27
C ASP A 82 -9.21 2.90 2.12
N ILE A 83 -9.22 2.10 3.19
CA ILE A 83 -8.75 0.72 3.17
C ILE A 83 -9.94 -0.22 3.22
N TYR A 84 -9.94 -1.23 2.36
CA TYR A 84 -10.93 -2.32 2.37
C TYR A 84 -10.24 -3.65 2.53
N THR A 85 -10.83 -4.52 3.34
CA THR A 85 -10.25 -5.83 3.69
C THR A 85 -11.25 -6.95 3.53
N SER A 86 -10.75 -8.16 3.30
CA SER A 86 -11.53 -9.39 3.27
C SER A 86 -10.72 -10.54 3.86
N PHE A 87 -11.38 -11.44 4.58
CA PHE A 87 -10.83 -12.70 5.08
C PHE A 87 -11.48 -13.94 4.46
N ASP A 88 -12.44 -13.77 3.58
CA ASP A 88 -13.27 -14.80 2.94
C ASP A 88 -12.80 -15.18 1.53
N ASN A 89 -11.56 -14.85 1.18
CA ASN A 89 -10.97 -15.05 -0.14
C ASN A 89 -11.60 -14.22 -1.28
N SER A 90 -12.58 -13.38 -0.99
CA SER A 90 -13.10 -12.44 -1.98
C SER A 90 -12.14 -11.25 -2.21
N SER A 91 -12.29 -10.57 -3.33
CA SER A 91 -11.54 -9.33 -3.59
C SER A 91 -12.33 -8.15 -3.03
N PRO A 92 -11.85 -7.51 -1.95
CA PRO A 92 -12.56 -6.40 -1.35
C PRO A 92 -12.60 -5.21 -2.32
N ASP A 93 -13.70 -4.47 -2.27
CA ASP A 93 -13.91 -3.26 -3.05
C ASP A 93 -14.64 -2.20 -2.20
N ARG A 94 -15.07 -1.12 -2.84
CA ARG A 94 -15.77 -0.01 -2.19
C ARG A 94 -17.13 -0.36 -1.55
N PHE A 95 -17.68 -1.53 -1.81
CA PHE A 95 -18.94 -2.01 -1.22
C PHE A 95 -18.71 -2.78 0.08
N TYR A 96 -17.47 -3.13 0.38
CA TYR A 96 -17.07 -3.67 1.67
C TYR A 96 -17.06 -2.58 2.73
N PRO A 97 -17.21 -2.96 4.03
CA PRO A 97 -17.01 -2.00 5.12
C PRO A 97 -15.60 -1.41 5.07
N LYS A 98 -15.51 -0.08 5.22
CA LYS A 98 -14.21 0.58 5.35
C LYS A 98 -13.51 0.11 6.60
N TYR A 99 -12.22 -0.09 6.51
CA TYR A 99 -11.37 -0.33 7.66
C TYR A 99 -11.31 0.96 8.51
N THR A 100 -11.65 0.86 9.78
CA THR A 100 -11.58 1.97 10.75
C THR A 100 -10.68 1.63 11.92
N ASP A 101 -10.78 0.40 12.41
CA ASP A 101 -10.10 -0.05 13.64
C ASP A 101 -9.45 -1.42 13.45
N ALA A 102 -8.58 -1.78 14.41
CA ALA A 102 -7.92 -3.08 14.43
C ALA A 102 -8.92 -4.23 14.31
N GLN A 103 -8.68 -5.12 13.36
CA GLN A 103 -9.55 -6.26 13.07
C GLN A 103 -8.96 -7.54 13.65
N VAL A 104 -9.83 -8.35 14.27
CA VAL A 104 -9.45 -9.70 14.72
C VAL A 104 -9.34 -10.62 13.51
N ILE A 105 -8.25 -11.35 13.40
CA ILE A 105 -8.10 -12.40 12.38
C ILE A 105 -9.03 -13.57 12.73
N PRO A 106 -9.99 -13.94 11.86
CA PRO A 106 -10.84 -15.10 12.10
C PRO A 106 -10.00 -16.40 12.20
N LYS A 107 -10.42 -17.35 13.02
CA LYS A 107 -9.67 -18.60 13.25
C LYS A 107 -9.58 -19.48 12.01
N ASP A 108 -10.60 -19.44 11.17
CA ASP A 108 -10.78 -20.21 9.93
C ASP A 108 -10.25 -19.49 8.69
N ALA A 109 -9.80 -18.25 8.82
CA ALA A 109 -9.25 -17.49 7.70
C ALA A 109 -7.89 -18.06 7.28
N SER A 110 -7.72 -18.24 5.97
CA SER A 110 -6.47 -18.68 5.35
C SER A 110 -5.69 -17.51 4.72
N LEU A 111 -6.42 -16.55 4.17
CA LEU A 111 -5.88 -15.39 3.46
C LEU A 111 -6.52 -14.11 3.98
N MET A 112 -5.77 -13.03 3.95
CA MET A 112 -6.26 -11.67 4.08
C MET A 112 -5.99 -10.94 2.78
N ARG A 113 -7.01 -10.29 2.23
CA ARG A 113 -6.87 -9.41 1.07
C ARG A 113 -7.13 -7.97 1.47
N ILE A 114 -6.34 -7.08 0.93
CA ILE A 114 -6.35 -5.66 1.27
C ILE A 114 -6.20 -4.84 0.00
N ILE A 115 -6.96 -3.77 -0.11
CA ILE A 115 -6.83 -2.80 -1.20
C ILE A 115 -7.10 -1.39 -0.68
N THR A 116 -6.43 -0.40 -1.25
CA THR A 116 -6.64 1.02 -0.95
C THR A 116 -7.36 1.73 -2.09
N TYR A 117 -8.24 2.62 -1.72
CA TYR A 117 -9.03 3.46 -2.62
C TYR A 117 -8.83 4.93 -2.28
N ARG A 118 -8.91 5.78 -3.29
CA ARG A 118 -9.13 7.21 -3.12
C ARG A 118 -10.52 7.54 -3.67
N GLY A 119 -11.46 7.76 -2.75
CA GLY A 119 -12.88 7.91 -3.09
C GLY A 119 -13.44 6.64 -3.75
N LYS A 120 -13.82 6.73 -5.04
CA LYS A 120 -14.42 5.60 -5.78
C LYS A 120 -13.41 4.80 -6.61
N LYS A 121 -12.14 5.24 -6.69
CA LYS A 121 -11.12 4.66 -7.56
C LYS A 121 -10.11 3.83 -6.75
N PRO A 122 -9.85 2.56 -7.12
CA PRO A 122 -8.76 1.81 -6.54
C PRO A 122 -7.43 2.48 -6.93
N ILE A 123 -6.52 2.65 -5.97
CA ILE A 123 -5.24 3.32 -6.19
C ILE A 123 -4.05 2.44 -5.83
N GLY A 124 -4.15 1.65 -4.78
CA GLY A 124 -3.14 0.68 -4.38
C GLY A 124 -3.30 -0.66 -5.10
N ARG A 125 -2.39 -1.56 -4.79
CA ARG A 125 -2.43 -2.94 -5.30
C ARG A 125 -3.37 -3.78 -4.46
N LEU A 126 -3.98 -4.81 -5.07
CA LEU A 126 -4.64 -5.86 -4.31
C LEU A 126 -3.55 -6.71 -3.64
N MET A 127 -3.34 -6.50 -2.34
CA MET A 127 -2.43 -7.30 -1.53
C MET A 127 -3.14 -8.57 -1.07
N THR A 128 -2.46 -9.71 -1.20
CA THR A 128 -2.93 -11.00 -0.68
C THR A 128 -1.86 -11.54 0.26
N ILE A 129 -2.21 -11.73 1.52
CA ILE A 129 -1.27 -12.16 2.57
C ILE A 129 -1.84 -13.41 3.24
N ARG A 130 -1.01 -14.44 3.41
CA ARG A 130 -1.40 -15.64 4.15
C ARG A 130 -1.53 -15.31 5.63
N VAL A 131 -2.58 -15.80 6.26
CA VAL A 131 -2.81 -15.58 7.71
C VAL A 131 -1.67 -16.17 8.54
N GLU A 132 -1.07 -17.27 8.12
CA GLU A 132 0.12 -17.84 8.77
C GLU A 132 1.30 -16.85 8.80
N ASP A 133 1.51 -16.13 7.71
CA ASP A 133 2.59 -15.14 7.61
C ASP A 133 2.28 -13.89 8.43
N LEU A 134 1.01 -13.52 8.56
CA LEU A 134 0.56 -12.48 9.49
C LEU A 134 0.83 -12.88 10.95
N LYS A 135 0.48 -14.09 11.33
CA LYS A 135 0.70 -14.60 12.70
C LYS A 135 2.19 -14.66 13.07
N LYS A 136 3.08 -14.97 12.10
CA LYS A 136 4.55 -14.93 12.32
C LYS A 136 5.09 -13.52 12.55
N ARG A 137 4.40 -12.48 12.07
CA ARG A 137 4.80 -11.07 12.28
C ARG A 137 4.31 -10.50 13.60
N ALA A 138 3.43 -11.21 14.30
CA ALA A 138 2.90 -10.75 15.59
C ALA A 138 4.03 -10.62 16.62
N LYS A 139 4.11 -9.45 17.25
CA LYS A 139 4.97 -9.15 18.38
C LYS A 139 4.20 -9.27 19.67
#